data_66e1d402aafeedf0d05b1ace1061ed44
#
_entry.id   66e1d402aafeedf0d05b1ace1061ed44
#
_cell.length_a   1.000
_cell.length_b   1.000
_cell.length_c   1.000
_cell.angle_alpha   90.00
_cell.angle_beta   90.00
_cell.angle_gamma   90.00
#
_symmetry.space_group_name_H-M   'P 1'
#
loop_
_entity.id
_entity.type
_entity.pdbx_description
1 polymer ?
#
loop_
_entity_poly.entity_id
_entity_poly.type
_entity_poly.pdbx_seq_one_letter_code
_entity_poly.pdbx_strand_id
1 'polypeptide(L)'
;MSAPMKNRIDFLIERVQKQNPSANVKKIRAAYECAAKAHEGQKRRNGEPYIIHPVAVAEIIVEMGLDTDSICAGLLHDCIEDTDFGYREIENKFGTSVAELVDGVTRLGMLRYSKEQEQFEDLRKMFMAMAKDIRVILIKLADRLHNARTFQYLPERKQRDKALETMEIYAPIAHRLGMSRIKWELEDLCLRILDPIGYQEIVDGLEQQSERYEDFLDHIKKGISAKLDEAGIKHSISARVKHIYSIYRKMYSQHKTMNEIYDICAVRVIVDTVADCYNVLGYVHDLYKPIPGRFKDYISTPKPNGYQSLHTTVIGRDGIPFEIQIRTEEMHKMAEYGVAAHWKYKQGLDKVGNEEAFSWIRQLLEAQQDTEAEDFIKAIKVDLFADEVFVFTPKGDVVNICLLYTSPSPRDMRRS
;
A
#
# COMPACT_ATOMS: atom_id res chain seq x y z
N MET A 1 -29.33 13.46 13.34
CA MET A 1 -28.25 13.37 12.34
C MET A 1 -28.04 14.73 11.70
N SER A 2 -26.86 15.31 11.81
CA SER A 2 -26.56 16.63 11.23
C SER A 2 -26.50 16.53 9.70
N ALA A 3 -27.00 17.56 8.99
CA ALA A 3 -27.04 17.59 7.51
C ALA A 3 -25.72 17.25 6.79
N PRO A 4 -24.51 17.63 7.28
CA PRO A 4 -23.25 17.27 6.62
C PRO A 4 -22.92 15.78 6.64
N MET A 5 -23.43 15.00 7.59
CA MET A 5 -23.16 13.57 7.71
C MET A 5 -24.01 12.72 6.76
N LYS A 6 -25.25 13.13 6.50
CA LYS A 6 -26.14 12.49 5.53
C LYS A 6 -25.56 12.62 4.11
N ASN A 7 -24.91 13.73 3.81
CA ASN A 7 -24.23 13.94 2.53
C ASN A 7 -23.01 13.00 2.33
N ARG A 8 -22.31 12.63 3.39
CA ARG A 8 -21.10 11.78 3.29
C ARG A 8 -21.43 10.34 2.90
N ILE A 9 -22.45 9.74 3.50
CA ILE A 9 -22.86 8.37 3.12
C ILE A 9 -23.45 8.32 1.72
N ASP A 10 -24.20 9.35 1.30
CA ASP A 10 -24.73 9.42 -0.06
C ASP A 10 -23.61 9.53 -1.09
N PHE A 11 -22.58 10.33 -0.82
CA PHE A 11 -21.37 10.42 -1.64
C PHE A 11 -20.59 9.08 -1.71
N LEU A 12 -20.44 8.39 -0.57
CA LEU A 12 -19.85 7.04 -0.54
C LEU A 12 -20.64 6.08 -1.46
N ILE A 13 -21.98 6.10 -1.35
CA ILE A 13 -22.85 5.24 -2.15
C ILE A 13 -22.73 5.55 -3.64
N GLU A 14 -22.70 6.83 -4.03
CA GLU A 14 -22.50 7.22 -5.44
C GLU A 14 -21.17 6.69 -5.99
N ARG A 15 -20.09 6.79 -5.20
CA ARG A 15 -18.77 6.23 -5.59
C ARG A 15 -18.82 4.72 -5.74
N VAL A 16 -19.48 4.01 -4.81
CA VAL A 16 -19.67 2.56 -4.89
C VAL A 16 -20.42 2.18 -6.15
N GLN A 17 -21.54 2.84 -6.45
CA GLN A 17 -22.36 2.55 -7.64
C GLN A 17 -21.63 2.83 -8.95
N LYS A 18 -20.82 3.90 -8.97
CA LYS A 18 -19.98 4.22 -10.15
C LYS A 18 -18.90 3.15 -10.40
N GLN A 19 -18.35 2.55 -9.34
CA GLN A 19 -17.31 1.52 -9.45
C GLN A 19 -17.89 0.13 -9.67
N ASN A 20 -19.01 -0.19 -9.01
CA ASN A 20 -19.72 -1.48 -9.07
C ASN A 20 -21.24 -1.24 -9.06
N PRO A 21 -21.87 -1.17 -10.24
CA PRO A 21 -23.32 -0.98 -10.35
C PRO A 21 -24.17 -2.08 -9.69
N SER A 22 -23.60 -3.28 -9.49
CA SER A 22 -24.26 -4.41 -8.85
C SER A 22 -24.11 -4.45 -7.30
N ALA A 23 -23.42 -3.48 -6.72
CA ALA A 23 -23.21 -3.42 -5.28
C ALA A 23 -24.55 -3.31 -4.49
N ASN A 24 -24.65 -4.01 -3.38
CA ASN A 24 -25.86 -3.96 -2.53
C ASN A 24 -25.85 -2.70 -1.65
N VAL A 25 -26.26 -1.58 -2.26
CA VAL A 25 -26.35 -0.27 -1.61
C VAL A 25 -27.26 -0.27 -0.37
N LYS A 26 -28.34 -1.05 -0.39
CA LYS A 26 -29.24 -1.18 0.78
C LYS A 26 -28.51 -1.77 1.99
N LYS A 27 -27.66 -2.77 1.77
CA LYS A 27 -26.84 -3.39 2.82
C LYS A 27 -25.82 -2.39 3.39
N ILE A 28 -25.15 -1.61 2.54
CA ILE A 28 -24.19 -0.58 2.94
C ILE A 28 -24.87 0.51 3.78
N ARG A 29 -26.04 1.00 3.35
CA ARG A 29 -26.83 2.00 4.10
C ARG A 29 -27.27 1.46 5.46
N ALA A 30 -27.77 0.23 5.53
CA ALA A 30 -28.14 -0.41 6.78
C ALA A 30 -26.93 -0.57 7.73
N ALA A 31 -25.75 -0.92 7.22
CA ALA A 31 -24.51 -0.99 8.01
C ALA A 31 -24.12 0.37 8.60
N TYR A 32 -24.20 1.43 7.78
CA TYR A 32 -23.97 2.80 8.27
C TYR A 32 -24.97 3.21 9.37
N GLU A 33 -26.27 2.94 9.19
CA GLU A 33 -27.30 3.29 10.16
C GLU A 33 -27.09 2.53 11.49
N CYS A 34 -26.70 1.26 11.43
CA CYS A 34 -26.34 0.47 12.59
C CYS A 34 -25.12 1.04 13.32
N ALA A 35 -24.03 1.34 12.59
CA ALA A 35 -22.83 1.92 13.15
C ALA A 35 -23.11 3.31 13.77
N ALA A 36 -23.87 4.16 13.06
CA ALA A 36 -24.23 5.49 13.55
C ALA A 36 -25.04 5.44 14.84
N LYS A 37 -25.95 4.46 14.97
CA LYS A 37 -26.72 4.24 16.19
C LYS A 37 -25.85 3.67 17.32
N ALA A 38 -24.98 2.71 17.01
CA ALA A 38 -24.10 2.08 18.00
C ALA A 38 -23.11 3.08 18.62
N HIS A 39 -22.60 4.02 17.83
CA HIS A 39 -21.68 5.08 18.28
C HIS A 39 -22.37 6.41 18.59
N GLU A 40 -23.70 6.39 18.83
CA GLU A 40 -24.44 7.63 19.16
C GLU A 40 -23.90 8.28 20.44
N GLY A 41 -23.62 9.58 20.37
CA GLY A 41 -23.04 10.35 21.51
C GLY A 41 -21.55 10.18 21.70
N GLN A 42 -20.89 9.20 21.06
CA GLN A 42 -19.44 9.05 21.13
C GLN A 42 -18.73 10.09 20.25
N LYS A 43 -17.58 10.57 20.73
CA LYS A 43 -16.74 11.55 20.03
C LYS A 43 -15.29 11.07 19.94
N ARG A 44 -14.64 11.38 18.84
CA ARG A 44 -13.19 11.24 18.70
C ARG A 44 -12.46 12.33 19.52
N ARG A 45 -11.15 12.17 19.69
CA ARG A 45 -10.31 13.14 20.44
C ARG A 45 -10.27 14.53 19.83
N ASN A 46 -10.53 14.68 18.54
CA ASN A 46 -10.66 15.97 17.87
C ASN A 46 -12.04 16.62 18.08
N GLY A 47 -12.94 15.98 18.86
CA GLY A 47 -14.30 16.47 19.15
C GLY A 47 -15.36 16.11 18.10
N GLU A 48 -14.99 15.52 16.96
CA GLU A 48 -15.93 15.08 15.93
C GLU A 48 -16.72 13.83 16.36
N PRO A 49 -17.95 13.64 15.84
CA PRO A 49 -18.72 12.40 16.05
C PRO A 49 -17.93 11.16 15.61
N TYR A 50 -17.99 10.09 16.41
CA TYR A 50 -17.18 8.89 16.16
C TYR A 50 -17.44 8.26 14.79
N ILE A 51 -18.67 8.27 14.30
CA ILE A 51 -19.08 7.68 13.02
C ILE A 51 -18.30 8.20 11.80
N ILE A 52 -17.64 9.36 11.91
CA ILE A 52 -16.77 9.89 10.85
C ILE A 52 -15.64 8.92 10.53
N HIS A 53 -15.12 8.21 11.55
CA HIS A 53 -14.04 7.25 11.37
C HIS A 53 -14.47 6.01 10.55
N PRO A 54 -15.49 5.24 10.91
CA PRO A 54 -15.96 4.14 10.10
C PRO A 54 -16.31 4.53 8.66
N VAL A 55 -16.90 5.71 8.45
CA VAL A 55 -17.19 6.21 7.10
C VAL A 55 -15.90 6.46 6.32
N ALA A 56 -14.89 7.09 6.92
CA ALA A 56 -13.61 7.32 6.25
C ALA A 56 -12.86 6.01 5.96
N VAL A 57 -12.92 5.03 6.85
CA VAL A 57 -12.40 3.67 6.60
C VAL A 57 -13.11 3.04 5.40
N ALA A 58 -14.44 3.12 5.34
CA ALA A 58 -15.22 2.62 4.20
C ALA A 58 -14.87 3.35 2.90
N GLU A 59 -14.61 4.66 2.93
CA GLU A 59 -14.14 5.44 1.76
C GLU A 59 -12.80 4.88 1.23
N ILE A 60 -11.86 4.57 2.11
CA ILE A 60 -10.56 3.96 1.74
C ILE A 60 -10.79 2.56 1.14
N ILE A 61 -11.67 1.74 1.74
CA ILE A 61 -12.02 0.41 1.23
C ILE A 61 -12.64 0.48 -0.17
N VAL A 62 -13.50 1.47 -0.43
CA VAL A 62 -14.07 1.73 -1.77
C VAL A 62 -12.97 2.14 -2.74
N GLU A 63 -12.01 2.97 -2.36
CA GLU A 63 -10.87 3.32 -3.20
C GLU A 63 -10.03 2.09 -3.60
N MET A 64 -9.87 1.13 -2.70
CA MET A 64 -9.23 -0.15 -3.00
C MET A 64 -10.04 -1.03 -3.94
N GLY A 65 -11.34 -0.76 -4.14
CA GLY A 65 -12.24 -1.53 -5.01
C GLY A 65 -12.74 -2.83 -4.40
N LEU A 66 -12.79 -2.94 -3.07
CA LEU A 66 -13.27 -4.14 -2.36
C LEU A 66 -14.80 -4.28 -2.45
N ASP A 67 -15.28 -5.47 -2.07
CA ASP A 67 -16.67 -5.88 -2.18
C ASP A 67 -17.60 -5.20 -1.14
N THR A 68 -18.90 -5.42 -1.32
CA THR A 68 -19.95 -4.89 -0.42
C THR A 68 -19.75 -5.34 1.03
N ASP A 69 -19.34 -6.59 1.25
CA ASP A 69 -19.15 -7.14 2.60
C ASP A 69 -17.96 -6.49 3.30
N SER A 70 -16.88 -6.23 2.58
CA SER A 70 -15.73 -5.47 3.09
C SER A 70 -16.10 -4.04 3.47
N ILE A 71 -16.92 -3.35 2.64
CA ILE A 71 -17.40 -1.99 2.93
C ILE A 71 -18.28 -1.99 4.19
N CYS A 72 -19.21 -2.96 4.31
CA CYS A 72 -20.03 -3.12 5.51
C CYS A 72 -19.18 -3.43 6.74
N ALA A 73 -18.19 -4.30 6.61
CA ALA A 73 -17.27 -4.61 7.70
C ALA A 73 -16.45 -3.37 8.12
N GLY A 74 -16.00 -2.55 7.17
CA GLY A 74 -15.33 -1.28 7.46
C GLY A 74 -16.21 -0.27 8.18
N LEU A 75 -17.52 -0.24 7.89
CA LEU A 75 -18.49 0.59 8.62
C LEU A 75 -18.76 0.09 10.05
N LEU A 76 -18.64 -1.22 10.29
CA LEU A 76 -19.02 -1.89 11.56
C LEU A 76 -17.81 -2.31 12.40
N HIS A 77 -16.57 -2.08 11.96
CA HIS A 77 -15.36 -2.72 12.52
C HIS A 77 -15.13 -2.43 14.01
N ASP A 78 -15.50 -1.25 14.49
CA ASP A 78 -15.36 -0.87 15.90
C ASP A 78 -16.59 -1.18 16.74
N CYS A 79 -17.72 -1.66 16.14
CA CYS A 79 -18.95 -1.87 16.87
C CYS A 79 -18.82 -2.96 17.96
N ILE A 80 -18.07 -4.04 17.69
CA ILE A 80 -17.86 -5.14 18.66
C ILE A 80 -16.96 -4.68 19.82
N GLU A 81 -15.96 -3.82 19.55
CA GLU A 81 -14.98 -3.38 20.53
C GLU A 81 -15.51 -2.27 21.43
N ASP A 82 -16.20 -1.29 20.84
CA ASP A 82 -16.53 -0.01 21.49
C ASP A 82 -18.01 0.14 21.85
N THR A 83 -18.86 -0.87 21.58
CA THR A 83 -20.31 -0.80 21.82
C THR A 83 -20.89 -2.15 22.28
N ASP A 84 -22.17 -2.17 22.67
CA ASP A 84 -22.90 -3.39 23.04
C ASP A 84 -23.34 -4.23 21.81
N PHE A 85 -22.97 -3.83 20.58
CA PHE A 85 -23.39 -4.48 19.36
C PHE A 85 -22.49 -5.69 19.05
N GLY A 86 -22.97 -6.89 19.38
CA GLY A 86 -22.17 -8.10 19.36
C GLY A 86 -22.12 -8.83 18.00
N TYR A 87 -21.21 -9.85 17.92
CA TYR A 87 -21.03 -10.69 16.73
C TYR A 87 -22.34 -11.27 16.17
N ARG A 88 -23.20 -11.86 17.04
CA ARG A 88 -24.47 -12.47 16.62
C ARG A 88 -25.46 -11.49 16.00
N GLU A 89 -25.44 -10.24 16.42
CA GLU A 89 -26.30 -9.20 15.87
C GLU A 89 -25.83 -8.77 14.48
N ILE A 90 -24.51 -8.70 14.27
CA ILE A 90 -23.92 -8.45 12.96
C ILE A 90 -24.24 -9.61 12.03
N GLU A 91 -24.03 -10.84 12.47
CA GLU A 91 -24.29 -12.06 11.69
C GLU A 91 -25.76 -12.12 11.23
N ASN A 92 -26.70 -11.89 12.13
CA ASN A 92 -28.13 -11.94 11.81
C ASN A 92 -28.57 -10.86 10.82
N LYS A 93 -27.96 -9.66 10.86
CA LYS A 93 -28.36 -8.53 10.01
C LYS A 93 -27.60 -8.48 8.69
N PHE A 94 -26.32 -8.84 8.70
CA PHE A 94 -25.41 -8.63 7.58
C PHE A 94 -24.80 -9.93 7.03
N GLY A 95 -25.05 -11.05 7.67
CA GLY A 95 -24.54 -12.37 7.27
C GLY A 95 -23.17 -12.70 7.87
N THR A 96 -22.85 -14.00 7.83
CA THR A 96 -21.64 -14.59 8.45
C THR A 96 -20.36 -13.97 7.90
N SER A 97 -20.29 -13.69 6.59
CA SER A 97 -19.09 -13.08 5.96
C SER A 97 -18.74 -11.73 6.60
N VAL A 98 -19.70 -10.83 6.80
CA VAL A 98 -19.46 -9.52 7.44
C VAL A 98 -19.07 -9.69 8.91
N ALA A 99 -19.77 -10.59 9.64
CA ALA A 99 -19.49 -10.85 11.06
C ALA A 99 -18.07 -11.41 11.28
N GLU A 100 -17.63 -12.36 10.43
CA GLU A 100 -16.26 -12.92 10.49
C GLU A 100 -15.19 -11.86 10.17
N LEU A 101 -15.44 -10.97 9.20
CA LEU A 101 -14.53 -9.88 8.87
C LEU A 101 -14.40 -8.91 10.05
N VAL A 102 -15.53 -8.48 10.65
CA VAL A 102 -15.51 -7.57 11.81
C VAL A 102 -14.81 -8.21 13.01
N ASP A 103 -15.13 -9.46 13.35
CA ASP A 103 -14.46 -10.20 14.43
C ASP A 103 -12.96 -10.33 14.19
N GLY A 104 -12.55 -10.62 12.95
CA GLY A 104 -11.15 -10.68 12.56
C GLY A 104 -10.42 -9.35 12.78
N VAL A 105 -11.02 -8.24 12.37
CA VAL A 105 -10.44 -6.89 12.53
C VAL A 105 -10.36 -6.51 14.01
N THR A 106 -11.41 -6.79 14.80
CA THR A 106 -11.45 -6.53 16.25
C THR A 106 -10.35 -7.29 16.98
N ARG A 107 -10.17 -8.58 16.69
CA ARG A 107 -9.09 -9.40 17.29
C ARG A 107 -7.71 -8.81 16.99
N LEU A 108 -7.50 -8.28 15.79
CA LEU A 108 -6.26 -7.57 15.44
C LEU A 108 -6.11 -6.23 16.19
N GLY A 109 -7.21 -5.58 16.57
CA GLY A 109 -7.22 -4.33 17.33
C GLY A 109 -6.82 -4.49 18.80
N MET A 110 -7.13 -5.65 19.40
CA MET A 110 -6.83 -5.97 20.81
C MET A 110 -5.38 -6.33 21.09
N LEU A 111 -4.54 -6.45 20.05
CA LEU A 111 -3.14 -6.79 20.18
C LEU A 111 -2.37 -5.65 20.91
N ARG A 112 -1.73 -5.96 22.06
CA ARG A 112 -1.02 -4.96 22.88
C ARG A 112 0.50 -5.09 22.73
N TYR A 113 1.12 -4.02 22.31
CA TYR A 113 2.58 -3.89 22.20
C TYR A 113 3.21 -3.62 23.57
N SER A 114 3.53 -4.64 24.36
CA SER A 114 4.12 -4.40 25.67
C SER A 114 5.36 -5.22 26.02
N LYS A 115 5.58 -6.39 25.42
CA LYS A 115 6.80 -7.21 25.61
C LYS A 115 7.07 -8.05 24.35
N GLU A 116 8.34 -8.43 24.12
CA GLU A 116 8.77 -9.17 22.91
C GLU A 116 7.96 -10.47 22.67
N GLN A 117 7.62 -11.21 23.73
CA GLN A 117 6.79 -12.41 23.62
C GLN A 117 5.32 -12.14 23.25
N GLU A 118 4.74 -11.03 23.73
CA GLU A 118 3.38 -10.61 23.35
C GLU A 118 3.33 -10.13 21.91
N GLN A 119 4.40 -9.44 21.42
CA GLN A 119 4.50 -9.04 20.01
C GLN A 119 4.48 -10.24 19.06
N PHE A 120 5.12 -11.33 19.44
CA PHE A 120 5.14 -12.57 18.66
C PHE A 120 3.74 -13.18 18.51
N GLU A 121 3.06 -13.39 19.63
CA GLU A 121 1.69 -13.96 19.61
C GLU A 121 0.71 -13.07 18.82
N ASP A 122 0.91 -11.78 18.88
CA ASP A 122 0.09 -10.80 18.19
C ASP A 122 0.30 -10.84 16.68
N LEU A 123 1.54 -10.85 16.21
CA LEU A 123 1.89 -11.03 14.81
C LEU A 123 1.38 -12.37 14.27
N ARG A 124 1.54 -13.45 15.07
CA ARG A 124 1.04 -14.77 14.72
C ARG A 124 -0.48 -14.77 14.50
N LYS A 125 -1.25 -14.21 15.45
CA LYS A 125 -2.71 -14.10 15.31
C LYS A 125 -3.10 -13.30 14.09
N MET A 126 -2.35 -12.24 13.78
CA MET A 126 -2.55 -11.43 12.59
C MET A 126 -2.34 -12.24 11.31
N PHE A 127 -1.24 -12.98 11.19
CA PHE A 127 -1.00 -13.83 10.02
C PHE A 127 -2.01 -14.97 9.91
N MET A 128 -2.45 -15.57 11.01
CA MET A 128 -3.53 -16.57 11.00
C MET A 128 -4.86 -15.98 10.50
N ALA A 129 -5.21 -14.78 10.92
CA ALA A 129 -6.41 -14.08 10.43
C ALA A 129 -6.29 -13.77 8.93
N MET A 130 -5.11 -13.31 8.46
CA MET A 130 -4.83 -13.07 7.04
C MET A 130 -4.94 -14.36 6.21
N ALA A 131 -4.46 -15.49 6.73
CA ALA A 131 -4.54 -16.78 6.04
C ALA A 131 -6.00 -17.28 5.91
N LYS A 132 -6.87 -16.89 6.84
CA LYS A 132 -8.31 -17.22 6.78
C LYS A 132 -9.04 -16.34 5.76
N ASP A 133 -8.87 -15.02 5.83
CA ASP A 133 -9.43 -14.05 4.89
C ASP A 133 -8.57 -12.78 4.83
N ILE A 134 -7.98 -12.52 3.69
CA ILE A 134 -7.10 -11.35 3.49
C ILE A 134 -7.82 -10.02 3.67
N ARG A 135 -9.15 -9.98 3.44
CA ARG A 135 -9.92 -8.75 3.61
C ARG A 135 -9.78 -8.17 5.02
N VAL A 136 -9.54 -9.03 6.02
CA VAL A 136 -9.29 -8.60 7.40
C VAL A 136 -8.12 -7.63 7.49
N ILE A 137 -6.97 -7.96 6.88
CA ILE A 137 -5.81 -7.06 6.92
C ILE A 137 -6.00 -5.85 6.01
N LEU A 138 -6.71 -5.97 4.89
CA LEU A 138 -7.01 -4.83 4.01
C LEU A 138 -7.88 -3.80 4.74
N ILE A 139 -8.90 -4.24 5.47
CA ILE A 139 -9.73 -3.37 6.32
C ILE A 139 -8.87 -2.76 7.44
N LYS A 140 -8.01 -3.57 8.08
CA LYS A 140 -7.12 -3.08 9.13
C LYS A 140 -6.10 -2.06 8.65
N LEU A 141 -5.59 -2.19 7.42
CA LEU A 141 -4.72 -1.19 6.79
C LEU A 141 -5.48 0.12 6.51
N ALA A 142 -6.76 0.03 6.10
CA ALA A 142 -7.63 1.21 5.92
C ALA A 142 -7.90 1.92 7.25
N ASP A 143 -8.20 1.16 8.32
CA ASP A 143 -8.35 1.66 9.69
C ASP A 143 -7.05 2.35 10.15
N ARG A 144 -5.91 1.67 10.02
CA ARG A 144 -4.60 2.20 10.41
C ARG A 144 -4.26 3.50 9.67
N LEU A 145 -4.54 3.55 8.37
CA LEU A 145 -4.31 4.74 7.55
C LEU A 145 -5.15 5.93 8.04
N HIS A 146 -6.45 5.72 8.28
CA HIS A 146 -7.29 6.80 8.79
C HIS A 146 -6.87 7.24 10.21
N ASN A 147 -6.47 6.30 11.07
CA ASN A 147 -5.94 6.62 12.39
C ASN A 147 -4.62 7.41 12.29
N ALA A 148 -3.71 7.05 11.36
CA ALA A 148 -2.46 7.77 11.14
C ALA A 148 -2.70 9.23 10.70
N ARG A 149 -3.70 9.49 9.86
CA ARG A 149 -4.12 10.83 9.45
C ARG A 149 -4.58 11.72 10.63
N THR A 150 -4.89 11.12 11.77
CA THR A 150 -5.40 11.80 12.97
C THR A 150 -4.50 11.66 14.20
N PHE A 151 -3.26 11.17 14.05
CA PHE A 151 -2.31 10.97 15.15
C PHE A 151 -2.00 12.27 15.92
N GLN A 152 -2.04 13.43 15.27
CA GLN A 152 -1.81 14.73 15.89
C GLN A 152 -2.73 15.06 17.08
N TYR A 153 -3.88 14.40 17.19
CA TYR A 153 -4.79 14.57 18.31
C TYR A 153 -4.51 13.65 19.50
N LEU A 154 -3.53 12.76 19.38
CA LEU A 154 -3.07 11.90 20.47
C LEU A 154 -2.02 12.62 21.33
N PRO A 155 -1.83 12.23 22.61
CA PRO A 155 -0.64 12.64 23.39
C PRO A 155 0.65 12.23 22.69
N GLU A 156 1.70 13.05 22.75
CA GLU A 156 2.98 12.85 22.03
C GLU A 156 3.56 11.44 22.18
N ARG A 157 3.59 10.90 23.39
CA ARG A 157 4.06 9.54 23.63
C ARG A 157 3.28 8.52 22.81
N LYS A 158 1.94 8.63 22.80
CA LYS A 158 1.08 7.72 22.00
C LYS A 158 1.23 7.93 20.51
N GLN A 159 1.46 9.17 20.06
CA GLN A 159 1.78 9.44 18.66
C GLN A 159 3.02 8.65 18.22
N ARG A 160 4.10 8.76 19.01
CA ARG A 160 5.37 8.09 18.72
C ARG A 160 5.24 6.58 18.75
N ASP A 161 4.59 6.01 19.78
CA ASP A 161 4.39 4.56 19.90
C ASP A 161 3.59 4.02 18.70
N LYS A 162 2.51 4.72 18.30
CA LYS A 162 1.67 4.32 17.16
C LYS A 162 2.36 4.53 15.81
N ALA A 163 3.19 5.54 15.66
CA ALA A 163 3.98 5.76 14.47
C ALA A 163 5.06 4.65 14.30
N LEU A 164 5.77 4.28 15.37
CA LEU A 164 6.73 3.17 15.35
C LEU A 164 6.05 1.84 14.99
N GLU A 165 4.94 1.49 15.67
CA GLU A 165 4.15 0.29 15.34
C GLU A 165 3.75 0.28 13.86
N THR A 166 3.34 1.43 13.32
CA THR A 166 2.94 1.55 11.92
C THR A 166 4.10 1.31 10.96
N MET A 167 5.28 1.87 11.27
CA MET A 167 6.48 1.72 10.44
C MET A 167 7.07 0.32 10.50
N GLU A 168 7.00 -0.34 11.65
CA GLU A 168 7.58 -1.68 11.85
C GLU A 168 6.70 -2.81 11.34
N ILE A 169 5.36 -2.62 11.27
CA ILE A 169 4.43 -3.69 10.94
C ILE A 169 3.58 -3.35 9.72
N TYR A 170 2.77 -2.29 9.82
CA TYR A 170 1.73 -2.06 8.81
C TYR A 170 2.28 -1.58 7.47
N ALA A 171 3.29 -0.71 7.46
CA ALA A 171 3.92 -0.25 6.23
C ALA A 171 4.67 -1.39 5.48
N PRO A 172 5.43 -2.28 6.14
CA PRO A 172 5.99 -3.48 5.52
C PRO A 172 4.94 -4.45 4.97
N ILE A 173 3.86 -4.69 5.73
CA ILE A 173 2.75 -5.54 5.24
C ILE A 173 2.12 -4.92 3.99
N ALA A 174 1.82 -3.62 4.00
CA ALA A 174 1.30 -2.92 2.83
C ALA A 174 2.26 -3.03 1.64
N HIS A 175 3.57 -2.98 1.88
CA HIS A 175 4.59 -3.20 0.85
C HIS A 175 4.54 -4.60 0.27
N ARG A 176 4.49 -5.63 1.11
CA ARG A 176 4.45 -7.03 0.68
C ARG A 176 3.18 -7.36 -0.10
N LEU A 177 2.07 -6.73 0.29
CA LEU A 177 0.79 -6.84 -0.43
C LEU A 177 0.73 -5.97 -1.70
N GLY A 178 1.80 -5.26 -2.06
CA GLY A 178 1.87 -4.40 -3.24
C GLY A 178 1.05 -3.10 -3.14
N MET A 179 0.53 -2.76 -1.95
CA MET A 179 -0.35 -1.61 -1.71
C MET A 179 0.48 -0.32 -1.55
N SER A 180 1.13 0.09 -2.64
CA SER A 180 2.11 1.19 -2.59
C SER A 180 1.51 2.50 -2.10
N ARG A 181 0.27 2.82 -2.48
CA ARG A 181 -0.39 4.06 -2.08
C ARG A 181 -0.55 4.15 -0.55
N ILE A 182 -1.04 3.08 0.08
CA ILE A 182 -1.21 3.02 1.53
C ILE A 182 0.14 3.06 2.24
N LYS A 183 1.10 2.26 1.75
CA LYS A 183 2.46 2.23 2.29
C LYS A 183 3.06 3.61 2.37
N TRP A 184 3.09 4.33 1.26
CA TRP A 184 3.75 5.63 1.19
C TRP A 184 3.09 6.67 2.08
N GLU A 185 1.76 6.70 2.10
CA GLU A 185 1.04 7.64 2.97
C GLU A 185 1.28 7.32 4.46
N LEU A 186 1.28 6.04 4.85
CA LEU A 186 1.63 5.63 6.21
C LEU A 186 3.06 6.05 6.58
N GLU A 187 4.03 5.80 5.70
CA GLU A 187 5.44 6.16 5.90
C GLU A 187 5.62 7.68 6.06
N ASP A 188 5.00 8.50 5.20
CA ASP A 188 5.11 9.95 5.24
C ASP A 188 4.45 10.54 6.52
N LEU A 189 3.26 10.03 6.90
CA LEU A 189 2.57 10.45 8.12
C LEU A 189 3.36 10.09 9.39
N CYS A 190 3.97 8.91 9.41
CA CYS A 190 4.77 8.47 10.54
C CYS A 190 6.11 9.22 10.63
N LEU A 191 6.78 9.47 9.50
CA LEU A 191 8.03 10.24 9.49
C LEU A 191 7.83 11.63 10.10
N ARG A 192 6.73 12.30 9.78
CA ARG A 192 6.40 13.63 10.34
C ARG A 192 6.37 13.64 11.87
N ILE A 193 6.07 12.50 12.50
CA ILE A 193 6.01 12.34 13.96
C ILE A 193 7.36 11.88 14.53
N LEU A 194 8.02 10.94 13.85
CA LEU A 194 9.24 10.29 14.34
C LEU A 194 10.48 11.17 14.18
N ASP A 195 10.58 11.88 13.05
CA ASP A 195 11.63 12.85 12.74
C ASP A 195 11.04 14.08 12.02
N PRO A 196 10.41 15.00 12.77
CA PRO A 196 9.81 16.21 12.20
C PRO A 196 10.85 17.15 11.56
N ILE A 197 12.10 17.12 12.02
CA ILE A 197 13.17 17.95 11.48
C ILE A 197 13.57 17.44 10.10
N GLY A 198 13.88 16.15 9.98
CA GLY A 198 14.22 15.54 8.69
C GLY A 198 13.05 15.56 7.70
N TYR A 199 11.81 15.44 8.19
CA TYR A 199 10.62 15.63 7.38
C TYR A 199 10.56 17.04 6.78
N GLN A 200 10.72 18.08 7.63
CA GLN A 200 10.62 19.49 7.22
C GLN A 200 11.75 19.87 6.27
N GLU A 201 12.98 19.40 6.50
CA GLU A 201 14.12 19.63 5.59
C GLU A 201 13.80 19.19 4.15
N ILE A 202 13.14 18.04 4.00
CA ILE A 202 12.78 17.54 2.66
C ILE A 202 11.62 18.34 2.07
N VAL A 203 10.63 18.72 2.86
CA VAL A 203 9.51 19.56 2.41
C VAL A 203 10.04 20.89 1.91
N ASP A 204 10.88 21.58 2.69
CA ASP A 204 11.47 22.87 2.33
C ASP A 204 12.32 22.75 1.05
N GLY A 205 13.09 21.68 0.92
CA GLY A 205 13.90 21.43 -0.27
C GLY A 205 13.06 21.16 -1.52
N LEU A 206 11.91 20.49 -1.37
CA LEU A 206 10.97 20.27 -2.48
C LEU A 206 10.24 21.56 -2.86
N GLU A 207 9.83 22.38 -1.90
CA GLU A 207 9.16 23.66 -2.13
C GLU A 207 10.09 24.67 -2.85
N GLN A 208 11.36 24.77 -2.46
CA GLN A 208 12.34 25.62 -3.10
C GLN A 208 12.56 25.30 -4.58
N GLN A 209 12.30 24.08 -4.98
CA GLN A 209 12.48 23.60 -6.36
C GLN A 209 11.17 23.39 -7.11
N SER A 210 10.01 23.64 -6.46
CA SER A 210 8.69 23.28 -7.00
C SER A 210 8.39 23.92 -8.35
N GLU A 211 8.54 25.25 -8.47
CA GLU A 211 8.28 25.98 -9.73
C GLU A 211 9.14 25.46 -10.88
N ARG A 212 10.43 25.24 -10.60
CA ARG A 212 11.37 24.70 -11.61
C ARG A 212 10.99 23.30 -12.04
N TYR A 213 10.55 22.46 -11.11
CA TYR A 213 10.12 21.09 -11.42
C TYR A 213 8.75 21.05 -12.13
N GLU A 214 7.83 21.93 -11.81
CA GLU A 214 6.52 21.98 -12.47
C GLU A 214 6.66 22.36 -13.95
N ASP A 215 7.38 23.44 -14.25
CA ASP A 215 7.64 23.87 -15.62
C ASP A 215 8.40 22.80 -16.42
N PHE A 216 9.41 22.19 -15.80
CA PHE A 216 10.19 21.11 -16.40
C PHE A 216 9.33 19.90 -16.73
N LEU A 217 8.53 19.42 -15.77
CA LEU A 217 7.66 18.26 -15.95
C LEU A 217 6.54 18.51 -16.95
N ASP A 218 6.00 19.72 -17.01
CA ASP A 218 4.99 20.09 -17.99
C ASP A 218 5.54 20.10 -19.42
N HIS A 219 6.76 20.60 -19.59
CA HIS A 219 7.44 20.53 -20.88
C HIS A 219 7.67 19.08 -21.32
N ILE A 220 8.17 18.22 -20.42
CA ILE A 220 8.40 16.80 -20.69
C ILE A 220 7.07 16.09 -21.05
N LYS A 221 6.00 16.31 -20.28
CA LYS A 221 4.68 15.71 -20.56
C LYS A 221 4.19 16.09 -21.95
N LYS A 222 4.26 17.37 -22.32
CA LYS A 222 3.86 17.86 -23.63
C LYS A 222 4.68 17.23 -24.76
N GLY A 223 6.00 17.13 -24.58
CA GLY A 223 6.90 16.54 -25.58
C GLY A 223 6.63 15.05 -25.82
N ILE A 224 6.45 14.27 -24.74
CA ILE A 224 6.11 12.85 -24.84
C ILE A 224 4.72 12.68 -25.43
N SER A 225 3.70 13.44 -24.95
CA SER A 225 2.32 13.33 -25.47
C SER A 225 2.25 13.61 -26.96
N ALA A 226 2.89 14.67 -27.44
CA ALA A 226 2.90 14.99 -28.86
C ALA A 226 3.49 13.86 -29.72
N LYS A 227 4.57 13.24 -29.26
CA LYS A 227 5.20 12.10 -29.96
C LYS A 227 4.33 10.86 -29.98
N LEU A 228 3.62 10.57 -28.88
CA LEU A 228 2.72 9.43 -28.79
C LEU A 228 1.43 9.65 -29.58
N ASP A 229 0.90 10.88 -29.62
CA ASP A 229 -0.24 11.25 -30.46
C ASP A 229 0.09 11.08 -31.95
N GLU A 230 1.28 11.54 -32.39
CA GLU A 230 1.80 11.35 -33.75
C GLU A 230 1.90 9.85 -34.11
N ALA A 231 2.30 9.00 -33.14
CA ALA A 231 2.38 7.57 -33.33
C ALA A 231 1.03 6.83 -33.20
N GLY A 232 -0.07 7.54 -32.87
CA GLY A 232 -1.39 6.98 -32.70
C GLY A 232 -1.54 6.07 -31.46
N ILE A 233 -0.66 6.23 -30.46
CA ILE A 233 -0.69 5.45 -29.21
C ILE A 233 -1.59 6.18 -28.21
N LYS A 234 -2.68 5.48 -27.80
CA LYS A 234 -3.55 5.98 -26.74
C LYS A 234 -2.81 5.91 -25.40
N HIS A 235 -2.76 7.05 -24.71
CA HIS A 235 -1.96 7.17 -23.50
C HIS A 235 -2.58 8.14 -22.48
N SER A 236 -2.12 8.00 -21.23
CA SER A 236 -2.30 8.99 -20.16
C SER A 236 -0.95 9.28 -19.52
N ILE A 237 -0.63 10.55 -19.36
CA ILE A 237 0.65 10.99 -18.79
C ILE A 237 0.41 11.79 -17.52
N SER A 238 1.10 11.42 -16.45
CA SER A 238 1.08 12.13 -15.17
C SER A 238 2.49 12.38 -14.65
N ALA A 239 2.69 13.53 -14.04
CA ALA A 239 3.88 13.81 -13.26
C ALA A 239 3.74 13.24 -11.85
N ARG A 240 4.84 12.84 -11.25
CA ARG A 240 4.89 12.34 -9.88
C ARG A 240 6.13 12.88 -9.18
N VAL A 241 5.92 13.47 -8.01
CA VAL A 241 7.00 13.73 -7.06
C VAL A 241 7.15 12.51 -6.15
N LYS A 242 8.38 12.14 -5.85
CA LYS A 242 8.69 11.02 -4.97
C LYS A 242 8.22 11.31 -3.54
N HIS A 243 7.74 10.29 -2.85
CA HIS A 243 7.28 10.39 -1.46
C HIS A 243 8.41 10.82 -0.53
N ILE A 244 8.07 11.62 0.48
CA ILE A 244 9.01 12.25 1.41
C ILE A 244 9.87 11.19 2.11
N TYR A 245 9.27 10.13 2.64
CA TYR A 245 10.02 9.04 3.29
C TYR A 245 10.98 8.33 2.34
N SER A 246 10.64 8.20 1.05
CA SER A 246 11.55 7.60 0.06
C SER A 246 12.76 8.48 -0.24
N ILE A 247 12.61 9.80 -0.18
CA ILE A 247 13.71 10.78 -0.28
C ILE A 247 14.55 10.72 1.01
N TYR A 248 13.89 10.76 2.18
CA TYR A 248 14.50 10.63 3.51
C TYR A 248 15.44 9.43 3.59
N ARG A 249 14.96 8.24 3.21
CA ARG A 249 15.80 7.03 3.19
C ARG A 249 17.05 7.19 2.33
N LYS A 250 16.95 7.82 1.17
CA LYS A 250 18.12 8.04 0.28
C LYS A 250 19.11 9.03 0.87
N MET A 251 18.61 10.10 1.50
CA MET A 251 19.46 11.09 2.14
C MET A 251 20.18 10.54 3.37
N TYR A 252 19.43 9.95 4.30
CA TYR A 252 19.97 9.56 5.61
C TYR A 252 20.58 8.15 5.64
N SER A 253 20.02 7.17 4.90
CA SER A 253 20.57 5.80 4.88
C SER A 253 21.60 5.56 3.78
N GLN A 254 21.56 6.31 2.66
CA GLN A 254 22.52 6.20 1.57
C GLN A 254 23.46 7.41 1.46
N HIS A 255 23.39 8.34 2.42
CA HIS A 255 24.23 9.56 2.49
C HIS A 255 24.24 10.38 1.20
N LYS A 256 23.07 10.49 0.52
CA LYS A 256 22.89 11.28 -0.69
C LYS A 256 22.37 12.67 -0.38
N THR A 257 22.88 13.66 -1.06
CA THR A 257 22.28 14.98 -1.10
C THR A 257 21.03 14.96 -1.99
N MET A 258 20.14 15.92 -1.81
CA MET A 258 18.91 16.03 -2.61
C MET A 258 19.22 16.12 -4.12
N ASN A 259 20.31 16.79 -4.52
CA ASN A 259 20.75 16.93 -5.90
C ASN A 259 21.27 15.61 -6.52
N GLU A 260 21.65 14.63 -5.70
CA GLU A 260 22.09 13.30 -6.17
C GLU A 260 20.95 12.29 -6.29
N ILE A 261 19.72 12.71 -5.97
CA ILE A 261 18.52 11.87 -6.08
C ILE A 261 17.83 12.19 -7.42
N TYR A 262 18.22 11.49 -8.47
CA TYR A 262 17.75 11.72 -9.86
C TYR A 262 16.30 11.32 -10.12
N ASP A 263 15.64 10.64 -9.19
CA ASP A 263 14.26 10.17 -9.29
C ASP A 263 13.30 10.90 -8.35
N ILE A 264 13.64 12.14 -7.96
CA ILE A 264 12.71 13.01 -7.22
C ILE A 264 11.48 13.29 -8.08
N CYS A 265 11.72 13.62 -9.36
CA CYS A 265 10.67 13.83 -10.34
C CYS A 265 10.61 12.64 -11.28
N ALA A 266 9.42 12.12 -11.47
CA ALA A 266 9.15 11.04 -12.41
C ALA A 266 7.95 11.38 -13.28
N VAL A 267 7.98 10.93 -14.53
CA VAL A 267 6.84 10.95 -15.43
C VAL A 267 6.31 9.53 -15.56
N ARG A 268 5.01 9.38 -15.41
CA ARG A 268 4.33 8.11 -15.60
C ARG A 268 3.53 8.14 -16.88
N VAL A 269 3.78 7.17 -17.74
CA VAL A 269 3.02 6.94 -18.98
C VAL A 269 2.22 5.66 -18.83
N ILE A 270 0.92 5.75 -19.00
CA ILE A 270 0.00 4.62 -18.95
C ILE A 270 -0.56 4.39 -20.34
N VAL A 271 -0.53 3.16 -20.81
CA VAL A 271 -0.97 2.72 -22.13
C VAL A 271 -1.88 1.48 -22.04
N ASP A 272 -2.50 1.09 -23.14
CA ASP A 272 -3.49 0.01 -23.15
C ASP A 272 -2.82 -1.38 -23.18
N THR A 273 -1.68 -1.56 -23.88
CA THR A 273 -1.04 -2.87 -24.10
C THR A 273 0.42 -2.94 -23.67
N VAL A 274 0.90 -4.16 -23.41
CA VAL A 274 2.32 -4.42 -23.12
C VAL A 274 3.20 -4.04 -24.30
N ALA A 275 2.76 -4.30 -25.53
CA ALA A 275 3.49 -3.91 -26.74
C ALA A 275 3.68 -2.40 -26.80
N ASP A 276 2.64 -1.62 -26.46
CA ASP A 276 2.74 -0.16 -26.42
C ASP A 276 3.71 0.31 -25.33
N CYS A 277 3.86 -0.40 -24.21
CA CYS A 277 4.87 -0.06 -23.22
C CYS A 277 6.28 -0.05 -23.82
N TYR A 278 6.64 -1.05 -24.62
CA TYR A 278 7.95 -1.11 -25.28
C TYR A 278 8.08 -0.12 -26.45
N ASN A 279 6.99 0.13 -27.18
CA ASN A 279 6.97 1.18 -28.21
C ASN A 279 7.24 2.56 -27.60
N VAL A 280 6.55 2.90 -26.51
CA VAL A 280 6.76 4.15 -25.75
C VAL A 280 8.19 4.27 -25.27
N LEU A 281 8.81 3.18 -24.79
CA LEU A 281 10.22 3.19 -24.38
C LEU A 281 11.12 3.60 -25.54
N GLY A 282 10.88 3.08 -26.77
CA GLY A 282 11.61 3.48 -27.98
C GLY A 282 11.46 4.95 -28.29
N TYR A 283 10.24 5.50 -28.29
CA TYR A 283 9.99 6.92 -28.51
C TYR A 283 10.60 7.84 -27.44
N VAL A 284 10.58 7.40 -26.20
CA VAL A 284 11.22 8.13 -25.08
C VAL A 284 12.73 8.20 -25.28
N HIS A 285 13.37 7.10 -25.69
CA HIS A 285 14.82 7.07 -25.96
C HIS A 285 15.22 7.82 -27.24
N ASP A 286 14.28 8.02 -28.19
CA ASP A 286 14.47 8.90 -29.35
C ASP A 286 14.44 10.39 -28.92
N LEU A 287 13.56 10.75 -28.00
CA LEU A 287 13.43 12.12 -27.49
C LEU A 287 14.51 12.51 -26.49
N TYR A 288 14.92 11.58 -25.63
CA TYR A 288 15.80 11.83 -24.49
C TYR A 288 16.89 10.76 -24.39
N LYS A 289 18.12 11.20 -24.07
CA LYS A 289 19.25 10.29 -23.94
C LYS A 289 19.18 9.47 -22.64
N PRO A 290 19.11 8.13 -22.69
CA PRO A 290 19.07 7.30 -21.49
C PRO A 290 20.41 7.28 -20.76
N ILE A 291 20.37 7.21 -19.43
CA ILE A 291 21.54 7.02 -18.58
C ILE A 291 21.87 5.52 -18.53
N PRO A 292 23.11 5.10 -18.94
CA PRO A 292 23.52 3.71 -18.92
C PRO A 292 23.35 3.07 -17.54
N GLY A 293 22.87 1.82 -17.50
CA GLY A 293 22.65 1.05 -16.26
C GLY A 293 21.47 1.50 -15.41
N ARG A 294 20.63 2.43 -15.91
CA ARG A 294 19.44 2.93 -15.21
C ARG A 294 18.11 2.46 -15.81
N PHE A 295 18.16 1.55 -16.76
CA PHE A 295 16.97 0.87 -17.28
C PHE A 295 16.64 -0.36 -16.42
N LYS A 296 15.36 -0.57 -16.12
CA LYS A 296 14.85 -1.74 -15.41
C LYS A 296 13.55 -2.20 -16.06
N ASP A 297 13.51 -3.46 -16.42
CA ASP A 297 12.34 -4.12 -16.99
C ASP A 297 11.65 -4.99 -15.93
N TYR A 298 10.70 -4.40 -15.24
CA TYR A 298 9.83 -5.13 -14.29
C TYR A 298 8.57 -5.68 -14.95
N ILE A 299 8.41 -5.58 -16.28
CA ILE A 299 7.33 -6.26 -17.01
C ILE A 299 7.76 -7.71 -17.27
N SER A 300 8.97 -7.90 -17.81
CA SER A 300 9.53 -9.22 -18.07
C SER A 300 9.93 -9.97 -16.79
N THR A 301 10.37 -9.23 -15.77
CA THR A 301 10.77 -9.78 -14.46
C THR A 301 10.05 -9.02 -13.35
N PRO A 302 8.79 -9.40 -13.05
CA PRO A 302 8.00 -8.75 -12.01
C PRO A 302 8.66 -8.85 -10.64
N LYS A 303 8.42 -7.87 -9.79
CA LYS A 303 8.84 -7.96 -8.38
C LYS A 303 7.98 -8.97 -7.62
N PRO A 304 8.45 -9.56 -6.51
CA PRO A 304 7.69 -10.53 -5.71
C PRO A 304 6.32 -10.04 -5.23
N ASN A 305 6.16 -8.74 -5.09
CA ASN A 305 4.87 -8.13 -4.74
C ASN A 305 3.97 -7.87 -5.97
N GLY A 306 4.26 -8.46 -7.12
CA GLY A 306 3.49 -8.32 -8.36
C GLY A 306 3.65 -6.98 -9.08
N TYR A 307 4.59 -6.12 -8.67
CA TYR A 307 4.83 -4.84 -9.33
C TYR A 307 5.44 -5.03 -10.73
N GLN A 308 4.82 -4.42 -11.74
CA GLN A 308 5.27 -4.40 -13.13
C GLN A 308 5.33 -2.98 -13.68
N SER A 309 6.41 -2.61 -14.35
CA SER A 309 6.61 -1.34 -15.07
C SER A 309 7.96 -1.38 -15.81
N LEU A 310 8.10 -0.67 -16.91
CA LEU A 310 9.42 -0.28 -17.41
C LEU A 310 9.86 1.01 -16.69
N HIS A 311 11.11 1.04 -16.26
CA HIS A 311 11.72 2.22 -15.66
C HIS A 311 12.94 2.60 -16.48
N THR A 312 13.03 3.84 -16.91
CA THR A 312 14.22 4.39 -17.54
C THR A 312 14.52 5.78 -16.98
N THR A 313 15.78 6.04 -16.69
CA THR A 313 16.25 7.36 -16.31
C THR A 313 16.91 8.02 -17.52
N VAL A 314 16.44 9.18 -17.88
CA VAL A 314 16.89 9.91 -19.06
C VAL A 314 17.31 11.33 -18.69
N ILE A 315 18.04 12.01 -19.59
CA ILE A 315 18.51 13.38 -19.40
C ILE A 315 17.63 14.32 -20.23
N GLY A 316 17.01 15.29 -19.58
CA GLY A 316 16.26 16.36 -20.21
C GLY A 316 17.14 17.44 -20.83
N ARG A 317 16.52 18.46 -21.46
CA ARG A 317 17.21 19.54 -22.17
C ARG A 317 18.22 20.30 -21.30
N ASP A 318 17.89 20.54 -20.04
CA ASP A 318 18.73 21.30 -19.12
C ASP A 318 19.78 20.45 -18.38
N GLY A 319 20.04 19.24 -18.86
CA GLY A 319 20.94 18.30 -18.20
C GLY A 319 20.34 17.68 -16.93
N ILE A 320 19.03 17.92 -16.63
CA ILE A 320 18.36 17.40 -15.45
C ILE A 320 17.93 15.96 -15.71
N PRO A 321 18.40 14.99 -14.90
CA PRO A 321 17.96 13.62 -15.01
C PRO A 321 16.56 13.45 -14.40
N PHE A 322 15.73 12.64 -15.05
CA PHE A 322 14.40 12.26 -14.55
C PHE A 322 14.04 10.84 -14.91
N GLU A 323 13.17 10.21 -14.10
CA GLU A 323 12.71 8.86 -14.31
C GLU A 323 11.40 8.85 -15.11
N ILE A 324 11.29 7.93 -16.07
CA ILE A 324 10.06 7.64 -16.78
C ILE A 324 9.62 6.21 -16.42
N GLN A 325 8.38 6.09 -15.96
CA GLN A 325 7.71 4.83 -15.63
C GLN A 325 6.64 4.54 -16.67
N ILE A 326 6.74 3.42 -17.36
CA ILE A 326 5.81 3.04 -18.43
C ILE A 326 5.14 1.73 -18.05
N ARG A 327 3.81 1.68 -18.10
CA ARG A 327 3.02 0.52 -17.71
C ARG A 327 1.61 0.55 -18.28
N THR A 328 0.94 -0.59 -18.30
CA THR A 328 -0.48 -0.64 -18.67
C THR A 328 -1.38 -0.15 -17.53
N GLU A 329 -2.66 0.13 -17.84
CA GLU A 329 -3.66 0.49 -16.85
C GLU A 329 -3.83 -0.60 -15.77
N GLU A 330 -3.75 -1.88 -16.16
CA GLU A 330 -3.83 -3.01 -15.24
C GLU A 330 -2.62 -3.04 -14.29
N MET A 331 -1.40 -2.92 -14.83
CA MET A 331 -0.18 -2.81 -14.04
C MET A 331 -0.19 -1.59 -13.12
N HIS A 332 -0.84 -0.50 -13.56
CA HIS A 332 -1.00 0.69 -12.73
C HIS A 332 -1.87 0.41 -11.50
N LYS A 333 -3.01 -0.21 -11.69
CA LYS A 333 -3.90 -0.60 -10.59
C LYS A 333 -3.20 -1.55 -9.61
N MET A 334 -2.48 -2.54 -10.15
CA MET A 334 -1.66 -3.46 -9.33
C MET A 334 -0.60 -2.72 -8.52
N ALA A 335 0.11 -1.77 -9.13
CA ALA A 335 1.15 -1.02 -8.44
C ALA A 335 0.61 -0.06 -7.35
N GLU A 336 -0.62 0.44 -7.47
CA GLU A 336 -1.24 1.36 -6.49
C GLU A 336 -1.93 0.58 -5.35
N TYR A 337 -2.70 -0.48 -5.69
CA TYR A 337 -3.59 -1.18 -4.77
C TYR A 337 -3.19 -2.62 -4.46
N GLY A 338 -2.17 -3.17 -5.15
CA GLY A 338 -1.65 -4.51 -4.91
C GLY A 338 -2.71 -5.60 -5.01
N VAL A 339 -2.71 -6.51 -4.04
CA VAL A 339 -3.69 -7.63 -3.99
C VAL A 339 -5.15 -7.17 -3.99
N ALA A 340 -5.46 -5.98 -3.51
CA ALA A 340 -6.82 -5.45 -3.56
C ALA A 340 -7.31 -5.21 -5.00
N ALA A 341 -6.41 -4.90 -5.95
CA ALA A 341 -6.76 -4.72 -7.35
C ALA A 341 -7.25 -6.02 -8.01
N HIS A 342 -6.73 -7.18 -7.61
CA HIS A 342 -7.19 -8.49 -8.10
C HIS A 342 -8.60 -8.86 -7.62
N TRP A 343 -9.01 -8.37 -6.45
CA TRP A 343 -10.33 -8.66 -5.89
C TRP A 343 -11.47 -8.18 -6.79
N LYS A 344 -11.28 -7.06 -7.46
CA LYS A 344 -12.28 -6.46 -8.36
C LYS A 344 -12.57 -7.30 -9.62
N TYR A 345 -11.58 -8.06 -10.12
CA TYR A 345 -11.70 -8.83 -11.36
C TYR A 345 -12.38 -10.20 -11.19
N LYS A 346 -12.46 -10.74 -9.96
CA LYS A 346 -12.85 -12.13 -9.68
C LYS A 346 -14.17 -12.33 -8.94
N GLN A 347 -15.09 -11.37 -8.98
CA GLN A 347 -16.46 -11.56 -8.44
C GLN A 347 -17.27 -12.67 -9.16
N GLY A 348 -16.64 -13.53 -9.96
CA GLY A 348 -17.32 -14.60 -10.71
C GLY A 348 -16.53 -15.88 -10.99
N LEU A 349 -15.23 -15.95 -10.74
CA LEU A 349 -14.40 -17.09 -11.14
C LEU A 349 -13.37 -17.47 -10.06
N ASP A 350 -13.50 -18.68 -9.58
CA ASP A 350 -12.58 -19.57 -8.85
C ASP A 350 -11.42 -19.06 -7.97
N LYS A 351 -11.31 -19.73 -6.81
CA LYS A 351 -10.33 -19.60 -5.71
C LYS A 351 -8.83 -19.64 -6.10
N VAL A 352 -8.49 -19.92 -7.34
CA VAL A 352 -7.12 -20.24 -7.81
C VAL A 352 -6.16 -19.04 -7.84
N GLY A 353 -6.64 -17.80 -7.96
CA GLY A 353 -5.76 -16.61 -8.05
C GLY A 353 -5.26 -16.05 -6.70
N ASN A 354 -5.77 -16.58 -5.59
CA ASN A 354 -5.31 -16.18 -4.26
C ASN A 354 -4.12 -17.02 -3.76
N GLU A 355 -3.85 -18.18 -4.37
CA GLU A 355 -2.85 -19.11 -3.85
C GLU A 355 -1.42 -18.58 -3.93
N GLU A 356 -1.06 -17.90 -5.01
CA GLU A 356 0.30 -17.32 -5.14
C GLU A 356 0.52 -16.12 -4.22
N ALA A 357 -0.47 -15.21 -4.13
CA ALA A 357 -0.38 -14.04 -3.26
C ALA A 357 -0.33 -14.42 -1.77
N PHE A 358 -0.78 -15.62 -1.39
CA PHE A 358 -0.81 -16.13 -0.01
C PHE A 358 0.21 -17.22 0.27
N SER A 359 0.93 -17.70 -0.74
CA SER A 359 1.96 -18.72 -0.57
C SER A 359 2.98 -18.31 0.49
N TRP A 360 3.38 -17.04 0.52
CA TRP A 360 4.31 -16.53 1.51
C TRP A 360 3.74 -16.51 2.94
N ILE A 361 2.45 -16.18 3.13
CA ILE A 361 1.80 -16.23 4.45
C ILE A 361 1.76 -17.68 4.93
N ARG A 362 1.38 -18.59 4.03
CA ARG A 362 1.33 -20.03 4.33
C ARG A 362 2.71 -20.59 4.64
N GLN A 363 3.73 -20.22 3.84
CA GLN A 363 5.13 -20.58 4.09
C GLN A 363 5.64 -20.04 5.42
N LEU A 364 5.30 -18.80 5.79
CA LEU A 364 5.62 -18.22 7.09
C LEU A 364 4.96 -19.01 8.24
N LEU A 365 3.70 -19.40 8.07
CA LEU A 365 2.97 -20.19 9.09
C LEU A 365 3.46 -21.64 9.16
N GLU A 366 3.87 -22.24 8.04
CA GLU A 366 4.45 -23.60 7.99
C GLU A 366 5.85 -23.64 8.62
N ALA A 367 6.70 -22.65 8.32
CA ALA A 367 8.03 -22.52 8.92
C ALA A 367 8.01 -22.33 10.44
N GLN A 368 6.84 -22.01 11.00
CA GLN A 368 6.63 -21.71 12.42
C GLN A 368 6.50 -22.95 13.32
N GLN A 369 6.19 -24.14 12.78
CA GLN A 369 5.86 -25.31 13.60
C GLN A 369 7.03 -25.77 14.51
N ASP A 370 8.28 -25.34 14.20
CA ASP A 370 9.49 -25.76 14.89
C ASP A 370 10.41 -24.61 15.34
N THR A 371 9.96 -23.33 15.32
CA THR A 371 10.85 -22.18 15.54
C THR A 371 10.52 -21.41 16.83
N GLU A 372 11.54 -20.96 17.58
CA GLU A 372 11.34 -20.08 18.76
C GLU A 372 10.82 -18.70 18.37
N ALA A 373 10.11 -18.03 19.30
CA ALA A 373 9.43 -16.75 19.09
C ALA A 373 10.33 -15.66 18.48
N GLU A 374 11.59 -15.55 18.95
CA GLU A 374 12.54 -14.55 18.48
C GLU A 374 13.00 -14.78 17.03
N ASP A 375 13.17 -16.04 16.64
CA ASP A 375 13.62 -16.38 15.28
C ASP A 375 12.49 -16.17 14.27
N PHE A 376 11.23 -16.37 14.67
CA PHE A 376 10.07 -16.06 13.83
C PHE A 376 9.92 -14.54 13.61
N ILE A 377 10.06 -13.70 14.64
CA ILE A 377 10.05 -12.24 14.47
C ILE A 377 11.20 -11.79 13.56
N LYS A 378 12.38 -12.37 13.74
CA LYS A 378 13.53 -12.11 12.85
C LYS A 378 13.24 -12.53 11.43
N ALA A 379 12.70 -13.73 11.22
CA ALA A 379 12.33 -14.24 9.89
C ALA A 379 11.27 -13.34 9.21
N ILE A 380 10.23 -12.92 9.95
CA ILE A 380 9.24 -11.96 9.45
C ILE A 380 9.88 -10.62 9.11
N LYS A 381 10.68 -10.05 10.01
CA LYS A 381 11.37 -8.77 9.73
C LYS A 381 12.27 -8.89 8.52
N VAL A 382 12.99 -9.99 8.39
CA VAL A 382 13.84 -10.28 7.24
C VAL A 382 13.02 -10.39 5.96
N ASP A 383 11.95 -11.17 5.95
CA ASP A 383 11.10 -11.39 4.77
C ASP A 383 10.32 -10.12 4.38
N LEU A 384 9.90 -9.32 5.34
CA LEU A 384 9.24 -8.03 5.11
C LEU A 384 10.21 -6.93 4.61
N PHE A 385 11.50 -7.00 4.96
CA PHE A 385 12.51 -5.97 4.64
C PHE A 385 13.60 -6.44 3.68
N ALA A 386 13.55 -7.69 3.19
CA ALA A 386 14.60 -8.25 2.34
C ALA A 386 14.78 -7.46 1.04
N ASP A 387 16.00 -6.97 0.81
CA ASP A 387 16.47 -6.60 -0.52
C ASP A 387 16.73 -7.90 -1.31
N GLU A 388 16.13 -8.01 -2.49
CA GLU A 388 16.14 -9.22 -3.30
C GLU A 388 17.41 -9.32 -4.13
N VAL A 389 17.99 -10.53 -4.19
CA VAL A 389 19.05 -10.89 -5.13
C VAL A 389 18.52 -11.95 -6.10
N PHE A 390 18.61 -11.64 -7.38
CA PHE A 390 18.30 -12.60 -8.45
C PHE A 390 19.57 -13.37 -8.82
N VAL A 391 19.46 -14.69 -8.83
CA VAL A 391 20.52 -15.59 -9.28
C VAL A 391 20.05 -16.34 -10.52
N PHE A 392 20.90 -16.41 -11.55
CA PHE A 392 20.61 -17.17 -12.74
C PHE A 392 21.11 -18.61 -12.55
N THR A 393 20.24 -19.58 -12.78
CA THR A 393 20.68 -20.99 -12.87
C THR A 393 21.51 -21.21 -14.13
N PRO A 394 22.35 -22.25 -14.20
CA PRO A 394 23.05 -22.61 -15.44
C PRO A 394 22.14 -22.93 -16.63
N LYS A 395 20.85 -23.15 -16.37
CA LYS A 395 19.82 -23.38 -17.40
C LYS A 395 19.14 -22.08 -17.87
N GLY A 396 19.51 -20.91 -17.27
CA GLY A 396 18.94 -19.61 -17.62
C GLY A 396 17.68 -19.21 -16.84
N ASP A 397 17.22 -20.06 -15.89
CA ASP A 397 16.08 -19.70 -15.05
C ASP A 397 16.48 -18.62 -14.02
N VAL A 398 15.60 -17.67 -13.78
CA VAL A 398 15.81 -16.62 -12.79
C VAL A 398 15.24 -17.09 -11.46
N VAL A 399 16.08 -17.25 -10.45
CA VAL A 399 15.69 -17.60 -9.08
C VAL A 399 15.90 -16.40 -8.18
N ASN A 400 14.83 -16.00 -7.48
CA ASN A 400 14.91 -14.96 -6.45
C ASN A 400 15.44 -15.59 -5.15
N ILE A 401 16.55 -15.08 -4.64
CA ILE A 401 17.18 -15.57 -3.42
C ILE A 401 17.19 -14.44 -2.39
N CYS A 402 16.53 -14.68 -1.24
CA CYS A 402 16.66 -13.80 -0.10
C CYS A 402 18.09 -13.90 0.46
N LEU A 403 18.79 -12.76 0.57
CA LEU A 403 20.21 -12.66 0.99
C LEU A 403 20.55 -13.35 2.32
N LEU A 404 19.55 -13.60 3.17
CA LEU A 404 19.76 -14.17 4.52
C LEU A 404 19.79 -15.71 4.56
N TYR A 405 19.24 -16.38 3.53
CA TYR A 405 19.18 -17.84 3.51
C TYR A 405 20.31 -18.50 2.66
N THR A 406 21.09 -17.73 1.92
CA THR A 406 22.00 -18.27 0.91
C THR A 406 23.47 -17.92 1.06
N SER A 407 23.83 -17.07 1.99
CA SER A 407 25.24 -16.86 2.33
C SER A 407 25.62 -17.89 3.39
N PRO A 408 26.50 -18.87 3.10
CA PRO A 408 27.03 -19.74 4.14
C PRO A 408 27.68 -18.85 5.20
N SER A 409 27.31 -19.10 6.45
CA SER A 409 27.92 -18.42 7.59
C SER A 409 29.46 -18.59 7.49
N PRO A 410 30.26 -17.57 7.89
CA PRO A 410 31.73 -17.73 7.98
C PRO A 410 32.16 -18.91 8.84
N ARG A 411 31.27 -19.49 9.64
CA ARG A 411 31.49 -20.73 10.41
C ARG A 411 31.38 -21.99 9.57
N ASP A 412 30.59 -21.98 8.49
CA ASP A 412 30.40 -23.15 7.63
C ASP A 412 31.54 -23.31 6.62
N MET A 413 32.27 -22.23 6.31
CA MET A 413 33.46 -22.26 5.44
C MET A 413 34.72 -22.82 6.14
N ARG A 414 34.68 -23.11 7.45
CA ARG A 414 35.82 -23.70 8.19
C ARG A 414 35.75 -25.22 8.34
N ARG A 415 34.80 -25.89 7.70
CA ARG A 415 34.62 -27.35 7.75
C ARG A 415 34.69 -28.05 6.40
N SER A 416 35.23 -27.41 5.37
CA SER A 416 35.58 -28.06 4.08
C SER A 416 37.10 -28.03 3.89
#